data_649fd917f17698a6a201f8e60b9055d5
#
_entry.id   649fd917f17698a6a201f8e60b9055d5
#
_cell.length_a   1.000
_cell.length_b   1.000
_cell.length_c   1.000
_cell.angle_alpha   90.00
_cell.angle_beta   90.00
_cell.angle_gamma   90.00
#
_symmetry.space_group_name_H-M   'P 1'
#
loop_
_entity.id
_entity.type
_entity.pdbx_description
1 polymer ?
#
loop_
_entity_poly.entity_id
_entity_poly.type
_entity_poly.pdbx_seq_one_letter_code
_entity_poly.pdbx_strand_id
1 'polypeptide(L)'
;IASNLQRSASVLGRGGSDYTASIIASALNASKVEIWTAVDGIQTTDPRICKGTRRIELISYSQAARMAYLGAKVLHPMTIAPAVSRNIPVYVLNTMNPECDGTAIVPEEESKGPKGIAFKRNLYVFSFTLIGWEQLKDKINDHLRPDVVAVKEDKVVMTVDFSVNLGLFLKMAAGVTDIDLRTGKGQISVVGKNLIGIAPELESRIPALAAHSGKLLKDSELSYIVDSSSLED
;
A
#
# COMPACT_ATOMS: atom_id res chain seq x y z
N ILE A 1 -16.89 -0.72 -20.47
CA ILE A 1 -18.03 0.21 -20.34
C ILE A 1 -19.11 -0.54 -19.58
N ALA A 2 -19.62 0.01 -18.52
CA ALA A 2 -20.73 -0.50 -17.74
C ALA A 2 -21.96 0.41 -17.96
N SER A 3 -23.13 -0.04 -17.52
CA SER A 3 -24.32 0.81 -17.42
C SER A 3 -24.80 0.89 -15.99
N ASN A 4 -25.30 2.05 -15.60
CA ASN A 4 -25.96 2.24 -14.31
C ASN A 4 -27.43 1.77 -14.36
N LEU A 5 -28.15 1.87 -13.24
CA LEU A 5 -29.56 1.49 -13.15
C LEU A 5 -30.47 2.28 -14.11
N GLN A 6 -30.07 3.50 -14.49
CA GLN A 6 -30.77 4.34 -15.47
C GLN A 6 -30.37 4.00 -16.93
N ARG A 7 -29.60 2.93 -17.15
CA ARG A 7 -29.08 2.49 -18.47
C ARG A 7 -28.14 3.52 -19.14
N SER A 8 -27.61 4.48 -18.40
CA SER A 8 -26.60 5.40 -18.90
C SER A 8 -25.23 4.74 -18.87
N ALA A 9 -24.38 5.08 -19.84
CA ALA A 9 -22.99 4.59 -19.85
C ALA A 9 -22.24 5.02 -18.58
N SER A 10 -21.50 4.10 -18.00
CA SER A 10 -20.73 4.33 -16.77
C SER A 10 -19.36 3.68 -16.89
N VAL A 11 -18.43 4.09 -16.04
CA VAL A 11 -17.08 3.52 -15.93
C VAL A 11 -16.81 3.08 -14.50
N LEU A 12 -16.05 2.01 -14.35
CA LEU A 12 -15.66 1.47 -13.04
C LEU A 12 -14.48 2.21 -12.42
N GLY A 13 -13.98 3.27 -13.08
CA GLY A 13 -12.83 4.04 -12.62
C GLY A 13 -11.49 3.38 -12.96
N ARG A 14 -10.46 3.71 -12.18
CA ARG A 14 -9.10 3.18 -12.37
C ARG A 14 -9.07 1.65 -12.21
N GLY A 15 -8.42 0.94 -13.15
CA GLY A 15 -8.35 -0.52 -13.12
C GLY A 15 -9.67 -1.21 -13.47
N GLY A 16 -10.60 -0.53 -14.15
CA GLY A 16 -11.93 -1.06 -14.47
C GLY A 16 -11.92 -2.34 -15.31
N SER A 17 -10.92 -2.56 -16.18
CA SER A 17 -10.72 -3.80 -16.92
C SER A 17 -10.40 -4.98 -16.00
N ASP A 18 -9.45 -4.80 -15.08
CA ASP A 18 -9.02 -5.80 -14.12
C ASP A 18 -10.16 -6.14 -13.16
N TYR A 19 -10.91 -5.11 -12.74
CA TYR A 19 -12.09 -5.28 -11.90
C TYR A 19 -13.19 -6.08 -12.61
N THR A 20 -13.44 -5.79 -13.90
CA THR A 20 -14.41 -6.54 -14.72
C THR A 20 -13.99 -8.01 -14.85
N ALA A 21 -12.72 -8.27 -15.15
CA ALA A 21 -12.18 -9.63 -15.22
C ALA A 21 -12.39 -10.40 -13.90
N SER A 22 -12.10 -9.76 -12.76
CA SER A 22 -12.28 -10.34 -11.44
C SER A 22 -13.75 -10.62 -11.09
N ILE A 23 -14.69 -9.74 -11.48
CA ILE A 23 -16.13 -9.96 -11.30
C ILE A 23 -16.59 -11.16 -12.10
N ILE A 24 -16.22 -11.22 -13.39
CA ILE A 24 -16.60 -12.34 -14.28
C ILE A 24 -16.01 -13.65 -13.77
N ALA A 25 -14.73 -13.66 -13.39
CA ALA A 25 -14.08 -14.85 -12.84
C ALA A 25 -14.77 -15.34 -11.56
N SER A 26 -15.13 -14.43 -10.67
CA SER A 26 -15.87 -14.75 -9.45
C SER A 26 -17.25 -15.33 -9.74
N ALA A 27 -17.98 -14.78 -10.72
CA ALA A 27 -19.30 -15.27 -11.12
C ALA A 27 -19.26 -16.66 -11.76
N LEU A 28 -18.20 -16.94 -12.53
CA LEU A 28 -18.00 -18.22 -13.22
C LEU A 28 -17.27 -19.26 -12.39
N ASN A 29 -16.84 -18.96 -11.16
CA ASN A 29 -15.93 -19.78 -10.36
C ASN A 29 -14.69 -20.22 -11.18
N ALA A 30 -14.06 -19.28 -11.88
CA ALA A 30 -12.90 -19.55 -12.71
C ALA A 30 -11.74 -20.12 -11.89
N SER A 31 -10.89 -20.93 -12.51
CA SER A 31 -9.71 -21.50 -11.86
C SER A 31 -8.60 -20.48 -11.63
N LYS A 32 -8.54 -19.38 -12.42
CA LYS A 32 -7.58 -18.29 -12.33
C LYS A 32 -8.07 -17.03 -13.03
N VAL A 33 -7.47 -15.90 -12.70
CA VAL A 33 -7.56 -14.64 -13.46
C VAL A 33 -6.19 -14.31 -14.02
N GLU A 34 -6.08 -14.00 -15.28
CA GLU A 34 -4.85 -13.52 -15.90
C GLU A 34 -5.00 -12.04 -16.30
N ILE A 35 -4.10 -11.21 -15.79
CA ILE A 35 -4.02 -9.78 -16.10
C ILE A 35 -2.78 -9.56 -16.94
N TRP A 36 -2.98 -9.43 -18.23
CA TRP A 36 -1.94 -9.17 -19.21
C TRP A 36 -1.62 -7.68 -19.28
N THR A 37 -0.38 -7.31 -19.04
CA THR A 37 0.11 -5.92 -18.94
C THR A 37 1.46 -5.76 -19.67
N ALA A 38 2.12 -4.61 -19.51
CA ALA A 38 3.41 -4.32 -20.15
C ALA A 38 4.61 -4.56 -19.22
N VAL A 39 4.42 -5.26 -18.08
CA VAL A 39 5.49 -5.57 -17.12
C VAL A 39 5.53 -7.05 -16.80
N ASP A 40 6.71 -7.58 -16.47
CA ASP A 40 6.92 -9.01 -16.19
C ASP A 40 6.34 -9.48 -14.85
N GLY A 41 5.44 -8.73 -14.26
CA GLY A 41 4.84 -9.00 -12.95
C GLY A 41 5.17 -7.92 -11.93
N ILE A 42 4.88 -8.23 -10.65
CA ILE A 42 5.17 -7.35 -9.53
C ILE A 42 6.66 -7.37 -9.22
N GLN A 43 7.26 -6.20 -9.14
CA GLN A 43 8.68 -6.04 -8.82
C GLN A 43 8.87 -5.81 -7.31
N THR A 44 10.05 -6.18 -6.80
CA THR A 44 10.40 -5.95 -5.39
C THR A 44 10.41 -4.48 -4.99
N THR A 45 10.56 -3.58 -5.94
CA THR A 45 10.34 -2.13 -5.79
C THR A 45 10.14 -1.49 -7.17
N ASP A 46 9.97 -0.15 -7.25
CA ASP A 46 9.82 0.55 -8.53
C ASP A 46 11.16 0.56 -9.31
N PRO A 47 11.21 -0.06 -10.51
CA PRO A 47 12.45 -0.14 -11.32
C PRO A 47 12.94 1.22 -11.81
N ARG A 48 12.11 2.27 -11.77
CA ARG A 48 12.54 3.64 -12.13
C ARG A 48 13.41 4.27 -11.06
N ILE A 49 13.34 3.77 -9.82
CA ILE A 49 14.09 4.27 -8.67
C ILE A 49 15.25 3.33 -8.33
N CYS A 50 15.01 2.03 -8.34
CA CYS A 50 16.05 1.05 -8.06
C CYS A 50 16.24 0.11 -9.26
N LYS A 51 17.41 0.16 -9.92
CA LYS A 51 17.72 -0.70 -11.07
C LYS A 51 17.91 -2.17 -10.70
N GLY A 52 18.16 -2.49 -9.43
CA GLY A 52 18.38 -3.85 -8.92
C GLY A 52 17.10 -4.61 -8.55
N THR A 53 15.95 -4.21 -9.08
CA THR A 53 14.68 -4.87 -8.78
C THR A 53 14.63 -6.28 -9.32
N ARG A 54 13.89 -7.15 -8.64
CA ARG A 54 13.61 -8.51 -9.06
C ARG A 54 12.11 -8.72 -9.12
N ARG A 55 11.66 -9.58 -10.03
CA ARG A 55 10.27 -10.01 -10.09
C ARG A 55 9.94 -10.84 -8.84
N ILE A 56 8.79 -10.60 -8.25
CA ILE A 56 8.21 -11.43 -7.19
C ILE A 56 7.43 -12.54 -7.88
N GLU A 57 7.84 -13.79 -7.71
CA GLU A 57 7.17 -14.93 -8.33
C GLU A 57 5.82 -15.22 -7.68
N LEU A 58 5.79 -15.18 -6.35
CA LEU A 58 4.62 -15.52 -5.55
C LEU A 58 4.42 -14.50 -4.42
N ILE A 59 3.18 -14.01 -4.28
CA ILE A 59 2.82 -13.05 -3.23
C ILE A 59 1.38 -13.32 -2.75
N SER A 60 1.11 -13.10 -1.46
CA SER A 60 -0.27 -13.22 -0.97
C SER A 60 -1.13 -12.01 -1.35
N TYR A 61 -2.47 -12.19 -1.34
CA TYR A 61 -3.41 -11.08 -1.55
C TYR A 61 -3.16 -9.93 -0.57
N SER A 62 -2.94 -10.25 0.70
CA SER A 62 -2.72 -9.25 1.74
C SER A 62 -1.42 -8.45 1.50
N GLN A 63 -0.34 -9.12 1.11
CA GLN A 63 0.93 -8.47 0.80
C GLN A 63 0.83 -7.61 -0.46
N ALA A 64 0.21 -8.13 -1.54
CA ALA A 64 0.02 -7.38 -2.79
C ALA A 64 -0.86 -6.14 -2.57
N ALA A 65 -1.97 -6.29 -1.83
CA ALA A 65 -2.83 -5.18 -1.46
C ALA A 65 -2.08 -4.14 -0.61
N ARG A 66 -1.26 -4.59 0.34
CA ARG A 66 -0.48 -3.68 1.20
C ARG A 66 0.59 -2.94 0.41
N MET A 67 1.34 -3.61 -0.47
CA MET A 67 2.30 -2.94 -1.37
C MET A 67 1.62 -1.87 -2.23
N ALA A 68 0.49 -2.20 -2.85
CA ALA A 68 -0.26 -1.27 -3.69
C ALA A 68 -0.79 -0.06 -2.89
N TYR A 69 -1.29 -0.29 -1.68
CA TYR A 69 -1.75 0.76 -0.78
C TYR A 69 -0.60 1.70 -0.37
N LEU A 70 0.57 1.16 -0.12
CA LEU A 70 1.77 1.90 0.27
C LEU A 70 2.51 2.55 -0.92
N GLY A 71 1.96 2.47 -2.13
CA GLY A 71 2.45 3.23 -3.30
C GLY A 71 3.05 2.41 -4.43
N ALA A 72 3.16 1.09 -4.29
CA ALA A 72 3.59 0.25 -5.42
C ALA A 72 2.51 0.25 -6.52
N LYS A 73 2.90 0.70 -7.72
CA LYS A 73 1.96 0.87 -8.85
C LYS A 73 1.81 -0.43 -9.66
N VAL A 74 1.25 -1.47 -9.05
CA VAL A 74 1.13 -2.76 -9.74
C VAL A 74 -0.31 -3.09 -10.09
N LEU A 75 -1.16 -3.16 -9.12
CA LEU A 75 -2.60 -3.40 -9.24
C LEU A 75 -3.33 -2.54 -8.22
N HIS A 76 -4.53 -2.08 -8.56
CA HIS A 76 -5.36 -1.46 -7.55
C HIS A 76 -5.99 -2.56 -6.69
N PRO A 77 -5.81 -2.57 -5.34
CA PRO A 77 -6.27 -3.68 -4.49
C PRO A 77 -7.75 -4.03 -4.66
N MET A 78 -8.58 -3.02 -4.88
CA MET A 78 -10.02 -3.21 -5.08
C MET A 78 -10.37 -3.93 -6.38
N THR A 79 -9.47 -3.90 -7.38
CA THR A 79 -9.77 -4.53 -8.69
C THR A 79 -9.73 -6.05 -8.64
N ILE A 80 -9.00 -6.64 -7.72
CA ILE A 80 -8.93 -8.10 -7.54
C ILE A 80 -9.83 -8.61 -6.40
N ALA A 81 -10.52 -7.73 -5.67
CA ALA A 81 -11.35 -8.10 -4.53
C ALA A 81 -12.41 -9.18 -4.83
N PRO A 82 -13.11 -9.19 -5.99
CA PRO A 82 -14.04 -10.27 -6.32
C PRO A 82 -13.36 -11.64 -6.46
N ALA A 83 -12.16 -11.70 -7.06
CA ALA A 83 -11.37 -12.93 -7.16
C ALA A 83 -10.89 -13.38 -5.77
N VAL A 84 -10.39 -12.44 -4.96
CA VAL A 84 -9.95 -12.69 -3.57
C VAL A 84 -11.07 -13.32 -2.74
N SER A 85 -12.31 -12.80 -2.83
CA SER A 85 -13.46 -13.33 -2.07
C SER A 85 -13.84 -14.78 -2.41
N ARG A 86 -13.34 -15.31 -3.52
CA ARG A 86 -13.53 -16.68 -3.99
C ARG A 86 -12.24 -17.52 -3.96
N ASN A 87 -11.15 -16.97 -3.39
CA ASN A 87 -9.82 -17.61 -3.40
C ASN A 87 -9.30 -17.96 -4.80
N ILE A 88 -9.69 -17.19 -5.82
CA ILE A 88 -9.25 -17.37 -7.20
C ILE A 88 -7.88 -16.73 -7.39
N PRO A 89 -6.83 -17.47 -7.73
CA PRO A 89 -5.50 -16.89 -7.94
C PRO A 89 -5.49 -15.91 -9.11
N VAL A 90 -4.72 -14.84 -8.97
CA VAL A 90 -4.58 -13.79 -9.98
C VAL A 90 -3.13 -13.78 -10.47
N TYR A 91 -2.93 -13.87 -11.77
CA TYR A 91 -1.61 -13.83 -12.41
C TYR A 91 -1.42 -12.48 -13.11
N VAL A 92 -0.29 -11.85 -12.87
CA VAL A 92 0.14 -10.63 -13.58
C VAL A 92 1.20 -11.04 -14.58
N LEU A 93 0.87 -10.93 -15.85
CA LEU A 93 1.65 -11.45 -16.98
C LEU A 93 2.03 -10.32 -17.94
N ASN A 94 3.10 -10.52 -18.71
CA ASN A 94 3.56 -9.54 -19.69
C ASN A 94 3.16 -9.93 -21.12
N THR A 95 2.35 -9.11 -21.77
CA THR A 95 1.94 -9.29 -23.16
C THR A 95 3.12 -9.31 -24.13
N MET A 96 4.18 -8.54 -23.82
CA MET A 96 5.37 -8.43 -24.68
C MET A 96 6.42 -9.52 -24.37
N ASN A 97 6.25 -10.26 -23.29
CA ASN A 97 7.14 -11.35 -22.85
C ASN A 97 6.30 -12.52 -22.30
N PRO A 98 5.54 -13.22 -23.18
CA PRO A 98 4.61 -14.25 -22.76
C PRO A 98 5.26 -15.50 -22.17
N GLU A 99 6.55 -15.70 -22.40
CA GLU A 99 7.32 -16.81 -21.81
C GLU A 99 7.69 -16.55 -20.35
N CYS A 100 7.48 -15.32 -19.85
CA CYS A 100 7.69 -15.00 -18.45
C CYS A 100 6.50 -15.44 -17.60
N ASP A 101 6.74 -16.26 -16.57
CA ASP A 101 5.69 -16.76 -15.66
C ASP A 101 4.94 -15.67 -14.87
N GLY A 102 5.44 -14.42 -14.90
CA GLY A 102 4.83 -13.30 -14.22
C GLY A 102 4.84 -13.42 -12.69
N THR A 103 3.83 -12.85 -12.04
CA THR A 103 3.61 -12.94 -10.59
C THR A 103 2.29 -13.63 -10.32
N ALA A 104 2.29 -14.67 -9.49
CA ALA A 104 1.09 -15.27 -8.95
C ALA A 104 0.71 -14.59 -7.63
N ILE A 105 -0.53 -14.10 -7.54
CA ILE A 105 -1.14 -13.54 -6.33
C ILE A 105 -2.12 -14.57 -5.82
N VAL A 106 -1.88 -15.11 -4.63
CA VAL A 106 -2.59 -16.25 -4.05
C VAL A 106 -3.21 -15.91 -2.69
N PRO A 107 -4.16 -16.71 -2.17
CA PRO A 107 -4.78 -16.45 -0.86
C PRO A 107 -3.74 -16.31 0.26
N GLU A 108 -2.84 -17.27 0.35
CA GLU A 108 -1.78 -17.30 1.36
C GLU A 108 -0.45 -17.70 0.73
N GLU A 109 0.60 -17.16 1.32
CA GLU A 109 1.98 -17.44 0.95
C GLU A 109 2.80 -17.53 2.26
N GLU A 110 3.58 -18.58 2.42
CA GLU A 110 4.21 -18.92 3.70
C GLU A 110 5.66 -18.47 3.84
N SER A 111 6.30 -17.99 2.79
CA SER A 111 7.70 -17.60 2.89
C SER A 111 7.89 -16.42 3.83
N LYS A 112 8.90 -16.52 4.69
CA LYS A 112 9.28 -15.51 5.66
C LYS A 112 10.20 -14.47 5.02
N GLY A 113 10.22 -13.28 5.59
CA GLY A 113 11.10 -12.19 5.18
C GLY A 113 10.43 -11.16 4.25
N PRO A 114 11.22 -10.20 3.74
CA PRO A 114 10.73 -9.13 2.90
C PRO A 114 10.33 -9.64 1.51
N LYS A 115 9.20 -9.16 1.02
CA LYS A 115 8.71 -9.39 -0.35
C LYS A 115 9.01 -8.21 -1.26
N GLY A 116 8.77 -7.01 -0.76
CA GLY A 116 9.00 -5.82 -1.55
C GLY A 116 9.05 -4.56 -0.72
N ILE A 117 9.46 -3.49 -1.38
CA ILE A 117 9.57 -2.15 -0.82
C ILE A 117 8.67 -1.22 -1.62
N ALA A 118 7.77 -0.56 -0.93
CA ALA A 118 6.94 0.51 -1.46
C ALA A 118 7.35 1.84 -0.84
N PHE A 119 7.11 2.92 -1.57
CA PHE A 119 7.37 4.25 -1.03
C PHE A 119 6.35 5.25 -1.55
N LYS A 120 6.09 6.25 -0.73
CA LYS A 120 5.27 7.41 -1.03
C LYS A 120 6.05 8.68 -0.78
N ARG A 121 5.80 9.68 -1.60
CA ARG A 121 6.31 11.05 -1.44
C ARG A 121 5.17 11.99 -1.12
N ASN A 122 5.51 13.18 -0.64
CA ASN A 122 4.54 14.24 -0.40
C ASN A 122 3.44 13.82 0.57
N LEU A 123 3.82 13.46 1.79
CA LEU A 123 2.91 13.10 2.85
C LEU A 123 2.75 14.22 3.87
N TYR A 124 1.54 14.36 4.38
CA TYR A 124 1.26 14.99 5.65
C TYR A 124 1.56 14.01 6.77
N VAL A 125 2.34 14.44 7.76
CA VAL A 125 2.60 13.68 8.97
C VAL A 125 2.00 14.43 10.14
N PHE A 126 1.01 13.83 10.77
CA PHE A 126 0.36 14.35 11.96
C PHE A 126 0.85 13.60 13.19
N SER A 127 1.08 14.32 14.27
CA SER A 127 1.35 13.75 15.58
C SER A 127 0.33 14.28 16.58
N PHE A 128 -0.21 13.36 17.40
CA PHE A 128 -1.24 13.66 18.40
C PHE A 128 -0.85 13.06 19.74
N THR A 129 -1.40 13.59 20.82
CA THR A 129 -1.46 12.83 22.08
C THR A 129 -2.41 11.62 21.94
N LEU A 130 -2.26 10.61 22.77
CA LEU A 130 -3.21 9.47 22.80
C LEU A 130 -4.65 9.93 23.03
N ILE A 131 -4.86 10.94 23.87
CA ILE A 131 -6.20 11.51 24.13
C ILE A 131 -6.75 12.14 22.85
N GLY A 132 -5.95 12.94 22.15
CA GLY A 132 -6.36 13.55 20.90
C GLY A 132 -6.68 12.53 19.82
N TRP A 133 -5.92 11.45 19.75
CA TRP A 133 -6.19 10.32 18.84
C TRP A 133 -7.55 9.66 19.13
N GLU A 134 -7.83 9.32 20.39
CA GLU A 134 -9.12 8.71 20.78
C GLU A 134 -10.33 9.57 20.38
N GLN A 135 -10.19 10.89 20.41
CA GLN A 135 -11.25 11.82 20.00
C GLN A 135 -11.46 11.89 18.48
N LEU A 136 -10.42 11.56 17.68
CA LEU A 136 -10.41 11.75 16.24
C LEU A 136 -10.47 10.45 15.44
N LYS A 137 -10.04 9.32 15.99
CA LYS A 137 -9.80 8.08 15.25
C LYS A 137 -10.99 7.63 14.38
N ASP A 138 -12.21 7.71 14.91
CA ASP A 138 -13.40 7.28 14.18
C ASP A 138 -13.69 8.23 13.02
N LYS A 139 -13.63 9.54 13.24
CA LYS A 139 -13.82 10.56 12.20
C LYS A 139 -12.75 10.48 11.12
N ILE A 140 -11.49 10.20 11.50
CA ILE A 140 -10.36 10.09 10.60
C ILE A 140 -10.51 8.84 9.71
N ASN A 141 -10.82 7.68 10.28
CA ASN A 141 -10.96 6.43 9.53
C ASN A 141 -12.05 6.49 8.46
N ASP A 142 -13.14 7.19 8.72
CA ASP A 142 -14.25 7.34 7.78
C ASP A 142 -13.91 8.24 6.58
N HIS A 143 -13.05 9.25 6.77
CA HIS A 143 -12.85 10.31 5.79
C HIS A 143 -11.44 10.40 5.19
N LEU A 144 -10.41 9.99 5.90
CA LEU A 144 -9.02 10.27 5.51
C LEU A 144 -8.20 9.04 5.12
N ARG A 145 -8.56 7.85 5.59
CA ARG A 145 -7.85 6.59 5.33
C ARG A 145 -6.32 6.75 5.46
N PRO A 146 -5.79 6.91 6.68
CA PRO A 146 -4.37 7.13 6.88
C PRO A 146 -3.53 5.96 6.35
N ASP A 147 -2.38 6.25 5.76
CA ASP A 147 -1.47 5.23 5.22
C ASP A 147 -0.81 4.41 6.33
N VAL A 148 -0.36 5.10 7.35
CA VAL A 148 0.25 4.52 8.54
C VAL A 148 -0.30 5.22 9.77
N VAL A 149 -0.60 4.44 10.79
CA VAL A 149 -0.86 4.92 12.13
C VAL A 149 0.06 4.14 13.07
N ALA A 150 0.93 4.83 13.75
CA ALA A 150 1.89 4.25 14.69
C ALA A 150 1.76 4.93 16.06
N VAL A 151 1.84 4.14 17.11
CA VAL A 151 1.93 4.66 18.48
C VAL A 151 3.39 4.62 18.90
N LYS A 152 3.90 5.76 19.36
CA LYS A 152 5.26 5.90 19.88
C LYS A 152 5.20 6.65 21.20
N GLU A 153 5.62 5.97 22.29
CA GLU A 153 5.54 6.53 23.64
C GLU A 153 4.11 6.93 23.97
N ASP A 154 3.85 8.22 24.18
CA ASP A 154 2.56 8.82 24.48
C ASP A 154 1.88 9.50 23.27
N LYS A 155 2.47 9.34 22.07
CA LYS A 155 2.00 9.99 20.83
C LYS A 155 1.58 8.99 19.78
N VAL A 156 0.59 9.38 19.00
CA VAL A 156 0.18 8.72 17.78
C VAL A 156 0.71 9.51 16.59
N VAL A 157 1.42 8.85 15.70
CA VAL A 157 1.92 9.42 14.44
C VAL A 157 1.12 8.83 13.30
N MET A 158 0.59 9.69 12.45
CA MET A 158 -0.24 9.31 11.31
C MET A 158 0.31 9.93 10.02
N THR A 159 0.37 9.15 8.95
CA THR A 159 0.71 9.65 7.61
C THR A 159 -0.52 9.66 6.72
N VAL A 160 -0.67 10.68 5.90
CA VAL A 160 -1.79 10.87 4.98
C VAL A 160 -1.27 11.46 3.66
N ASP A 161 -1.78 10.98 2.53
CA ASP A 161 -1.43 11.47 1.21
C ASP A 161 -1.85 12.94 1.01
N PHE A 162 -1.05 13.73 0.27
CA PHE A 162 -1.35 15.14 -0.04
C PHE A 162 -2.64 15.34 -0.85
N SER A 163 -3.17 14.31 -1.48
CA SER A 163 -4.47 14.37 -2.17
C SER A 163 -5.65 14.58 -1.21
N VAL A 164 -5.44 14.37 0.09
CA VAL A 164 -6.46 14.58 1.12
C VAL A 164 -6.71 16.06 1.33
N ASN A 165 -7.99 16.43 1.48
CA ASN A 165 -8.37 17.79 1.79
C ASN A 165 -7.94 18.19 3.21
N LEU A 166 -6.79 18.84 3.32
CA LEU A 166 -6.23 19.31 4.60
C LEU A 166 -7.22 20.23 5.37
N GLY A 167 -7.97 21.07 4.66
CA GLY A 167 -8.96 21.94 5.29
C GLY A 167 -10.10 21.18 5.96
N LEU A 168 -10.54 20.07 5.36
CA LEU A 168 -11.51 19.18 5.98
C LEU A 168 -10.93 18.51 7.24
N PHE A 169 -9.69 18.02 7.15
CA PHE A 169 -9.01 17.44 8.31
C PHE A 169 -8.91 18.43 9.47
N LEU A 170 -8.45 19.65 9.22
CA LEU A 170 -8.30 20.67 10.27
C LEU A 170 -9.64 21.05 10.91
N LYS A 171 -10.74 21.04 10.13
CA LYS A 171 -12.10 21.22 10.69
C LYS A 171 -12.52 20.05 11.60
N MET A 172 -12.20 18.83 11.23
CA MET A 172 -12.51 17.64 12.05
C MET A 172 -11.68 17.62 13.33
N ALA A 173 -10.45 18.10 13.25
CA ALA A 173 -9.50 18.20 14.37
C ALA A 173 -9.73 19.46 15.24
N ALA A 174 -10.68 20.33 14.88
CA ALA A 174 -11.02 21.50 15.69
C ALA A 174 -11.44 21.10 17.11
N GLY A 175 -10.72 21.62 18.11
CA GLY A 175 -10.92 21.27 19.51
C GLY A 175 -9.99 20.20 20.07
N VAL A 176 -9.17 19.57 19.23
CA VAL A 176 -8.07 18.72 19.69
C VAL A 176 -6.83 19.58 19.87
N THR A 177 -6.25 19.53 21.06
CA THR A 177 -4.99 20.22 21.40
C THR A 177 -3.79 19.39 20.98
N ASP A 178 -2.64 20.06 20.79
CA ASP A 178 -1.33 19.42 20.57
C ASP A 178 -1.24 18.57 19.27
N ILE A 179 -1.74 19.12 18.17
CA ILE A 179 -1.53 18.56 16.83
C ILE A 179 -0.27 19.16 16.24
N ASP A 180 0.73 18.32 15.98
CA ASP A 180 1.90 18.70 15.18
C ASP A 180 1.70 18.23 13.74
N LEU A 181 1.92 19.12 12.78
CA LEU A 181 1.84 18.85 11.34
C LEU A 181 3.21 19.07 10.71
N ARG A 182 3.75 18.04 10.09
CA ARG A 182 4.97 18.11 9.28
C ARG A 182 4.66 17.80 7.82
N THR A 183 5.28 18.57 6.92
CA THR A 183 5.18 18.41 5.46
C THR A 183 6.55 18.07 4.88
N GLY A 184 6.64 17.84 3.57
CA GLY A 184 7.90 17.48 2.92
C GLY A 184 8.42 16.10 3.35
N LYS A 185 7.55 15.25 3.85
CA LYS A 185 7.89 13.89 4.29
C LYS A 185 7.50 12.86 3.25
N GLY A 186 8.24 11.77 3.27
CA GLY A 186 7.94 10.56 2.52
C GLY A 186 7.91 9.36 3.44
N GLN A 187 7.58 8.21 2.89
CA GLN A 187 7.50 6.94 3.59
C GLN A 187 8.16 5.85 2.77
N ILE A 188 9.00 5.06 3.42
CA ILE A 188 9.54 3.80 2.91
C ILE A 188 8.88 2.69 3.70
N SER A 189 8.33 1.71 3.00
CA SER A 189 7.63 0.58 3.64
C SER A 189 8.15 -0.74 3.08
N VAL A 190 8.64 -1.60 3.94
CA VAL A 190 8.98 -2.99 3.63
C VAL A 190 7.76 -3.84 3.94
N VAL A 191 7.30 -4.61 2.97
CA VAL A 191 6.16 -5.52 3.10
C VAL A 191 6.67 -6.96 3.03
N GLY A 192 6.15 -7.83 3.89
CA GLY A 192 6.57 -9.23 3.94
C GLY A 192 5.88 -10.01 5.05
N LYS A 193 6.61 -10.96 5.66
CA LYS A 193 6.14 -11.78 6.78
C LYS A 193 7.28 -11.98 7.78
N ASN A 194 6.99 -11.91 9.09
CA ASN A 194 7.96 -12.02 10.18
C ASN A 194 9.06 -10.92 10.11
N LEU A 195 8.67 -9.69 9.83
CA LEU A 195 9.59 -8.58 9.59
C LEU A 195 10.16 -7.95 10.87
N ILE A 196 9.48 -8.07 12.00
CA ILE A 196 9.94 -7.45 13.26
C ILE A 196 11.37 -7.91 13.61
N GLY A 197 11.69 -9.19 13.38
CA GLY A 197 13.00 -9.75 13.66
C GLY A 197 14.14 -9.19 12.82
N ILE A 198 13.85 -8.65 11.63
CA ILE A 198 14.86 -8.07 10.73
C ILE A 198 15.02 -6.56 10.88
N ALA A 199 14.13 -5.90 11.61
CA ALA A 199 14.18 -4.44 11.77
C ALA A 199 15.52 -3.94 12.35
N PRO A 200 16.11 -4.54 13.38
CA PRO A 200 17.41 -4.12 13.91
C PRO A 200 18.54 -4.25 12.88
N GLU A 201 18.54 -5.30 12.06
CA GLU A 201 19.54 -5.48 11.02
C GLU A 201 19.39 -4.41 9.93
N LEU A 202 18.17 -4.11 9.47
CA LEU A 202 17.91 -3.05 8.51
C LEU A 202 18.37 -1.68 9.03
N GLU A 203 18.05 -1.36 10.27
CA GLU A 203 18.42 -0.09 10.91
C GLU A 203 19.96 0.02 11.09
N SER A 204 20.64 -1.07 11.38
CA SER A 204 22.11 -1.08 11.48
C SER A 204 22.80 -0.87 10.14
N ARG A 205 22.23 -1.42 9.06
CA ARG A 205 22.78 -1.28 7.69
C ARG A 205 22.43 0.05 7.03
N ILE A 206 21.34 0.67 7.44
CA ILE A 206 20.85 1.95 6.93
C ILE A 206 20.58 2.88 8.12
N PRO A 207 21.64 3.50 8.70
CA PRO A 207 21.49 4.35 9.89
C PRO A 207 20.51 5.50 9.72
N ALA A 208 20.31 5.97 8.49
CA ALA A 208 19.29 6.98 8.18
C ALA A 208 17.87 6.53 8.57
N LEU A 209 17.54 5.23 8.51
CA LEU A 209 16.24 4.72 8.95
C LEU A 209 16.09 4.79 10.49
N ALA A 210 17.14 4.54 11.23
CA ALA A 210 17.13 4.59 12.70
C ALA A 210 17.00 6.03 13.23
N ALA A 211 17.52 7.02 12.49
CA ALA A 211 17.49 8.43 12.89
C ALA A 211 16.11 9.09 12.75
N HIS A 212 15.18 8.48 12.02
CA HIS A 212 13.88 9.08 11.77
C HIS A 212 12.87 8.83 12.89
N SER A 213 12.14 9.88 13.25
CA SER A 213 11.26 9.94 14.42
C SER A 213 9.95 9.17 14.31
N GLY A 214 9.64 8.58 13.15
CA GLY A 214 8.39 7.87 12.94
C GLY A 214 8.62 6.52 12.28
N LYS A 215 8.34 5.43 13.01
CA LYS A 215 8.37 4.08 12.47
C LYS A 215 7.17 3.27 12.92
N LEU A 216 6.63 2.46 12.02
CA LEU A 216 5.65 1.44 12.30
C LEU A 216 6.32 0.09 12.13
N LEU A 217 6.33 -0.72 13.19
CA LEU A 217 6.85 -2.08 13.16
C LEU A 217 5.70 -3.04 13.37
N LYS A 218 5.33 -3.78 12.32
CA LYS A 218 4.40 -4.90 12.35
C LYS A 218 5.07 -6.12 11.73
N ASP A 219 4.60 -7.29 12.06
CA ASP A 219 5.13 -8.52 11.53
C ASP A 219 5.04 -8.62 10.00
N SER A 220 4.05 -7.95 9.41
CA SER A 220 3.82 -7.88 7.96
C SER A 220 4.31 -6.60 7.29
N GLU A 221 4.78 -5.61 8.07
CA GLU A 221 5.16 -4.30 7.55
C GLU A 221 6.11 -3.55 8.48
N LEU A 222 7.19 -3.03 7.89
CA LEU A 222 8.06 -2.04 8.52
C LEU A 222 7.96 -0.75 7.72
N SER A 223 7.49 0.32 8.33
CA SER A 223 7.36 1.62 7.66
C SER A 223 8.16 2.69 8.39
N TYR A 224 8.92 3.47 7.63
CA TYR A 224 9.77 4.55 8.11
C TYR A 224 9.36 5.86 7.45
N ILE A 225 9.22 6.90 8.26
CA ILE A 225 8.94 8.26 7.79
C ILE A 225 10.28 8.97 7.60
N VAL A 226 10.53 9.41 6.38
CA VAL A 226 11.79 10.04 5.96
C VAL A 226 11.53 11.42 5.35
N ASP A 227 12.56 12.20 5.12
CA ASP A 227 12.43 13.41 4.30
C ASP A 227 12.23 13.03 2.84
N SER A 228 11.33 13.73 2.14
CA SER A 228 11.02 13.40 0.73
C SER A 228 12.26 13.51 -0.17
N SER A 229 13.19 14.41 0.13
CA SER A 229 14.47 14.55 -0.56
C SER A 229 15.36 13.31 -0.43
N SER A 230 15.33 12.64 0.72
CA SER A 230 16.10 11.41 0.96
C SER A 230 15.59 10.18 0.19
N LEU A 231 14.51 10.31 -0.56
CA LEU A 231 14.00 9.26 -1.45
C LEU A 231 14.60 9.32 -2.87
N GLU A 232 15.50 10.27 -3.13
CA GLU A 232 16.18 10.44 -4.41
C GLU A 232 17.61 9.88 -4.39
N ASP A 233 18.18 9.70 -3.21
CA ASP A 233 19.48 9.10 -2.92
C ASP A 233 19.37 7.57 -2.68
#